data_629087c9dd4596d6718a20a2d310158f
#
_entry.id   629087c9dd4596d6718a20a2d310158f
#
_cell.length_a   1.000
_cell.length_b   1.000
_cell.length_c   1.000
_cell.angle_alpha   90.00
_cell.angle_beta   90.00
_cell.angle_gamma   90.00
#
_symmetry.space_group_name_H-M   'P 1'
#
loop_
_entity.id
_entity.type
_entity.pdbx_description
1 polymer ?
#
loop_
_entity_poly.entity_id
_entity_poly.type
_entity_poly.pdbx_seq_one_letter_code
_entity_poly.pdbx_strand_id
1 'polypeptide(L)'
;MKKVLYVMILLGAMASTPVMAQTAPVFTRGELSKTNNHTGDVWLRELNKADSVIDCNIATATFAPGAKLDWHIHPAGQILMITEGTGYYQEKGKPIQVVHQGDVIKCVPGVAHWHGASPKSTFTYIAVSTNGATNKTQWLQKVTDEEYNSVK
;
A
#
# COMPACT_ATOMS: atom_id res chain seq x y z
N MET A 1 -49.45 53.64 26.99
CA MET A 1 -49.19 52.22 26.84
C MET A 1 -48.05 52.06 25.88
N LYS A 2 -46.81 51.78 26.35
CA LYS A 2 -45.60 51.64 25.52
C LYS A 2 -45.41 50.15 25.18
N LYS A 3 -45.48 49.74 23.89
CA LYS A 3 -45.18 48.42 23.43
C LYS A 3 -43.67 48.22 23.29
N VAL A 4 -43.09 47.32 24.06
CA VAL A 4 -41.68 46.92 23.98
C VAL A 4 -41.62 45.77 22.96
N LEU A 5 -40.87 45.99 21.88
CA LEU A 5 -40.60 45.01 20.82
C LEU A 5 -39.33 44.23 21.17
N TYR A 6 -39.42 42.96 21.49
CA TYR A 6 -38.25 42.06 21.69
C TYR A 6 -37.78 41.55 20.33
N VAL A 7 -36.57 41.96 19.96
CA VAL A 7 -35.86 41.40 18.82
C VAL A 7 -35.06 40.19 19.29
N MET A 8 -35.46 38.96 18.90
CA MET A 8 -34.68 37.76 19.13
C MET A 8 -33.59 37.68 18.03
N ILE A 9 -32.35 37.82 18.43
CA ILE A 9 -31.20 37.58 17.54
C ILE A 9 -30.90 36.07 17.64
N LEU A 10 -31.19 35.32 16.57
CA LEU A 10 -30.74 33.92 16.40
C LEU A 10 -29.25 33.95 16.00
N LEU A 11 -28.35 33.61 16.93
CA LEU A 11 -26.96 33.29 16.61
C LEU A 11 -26.94 31.87 15.99
N GLY A 12 -26.83 31.79 14.67
CA GLY A 12 -26.56 30.55 13.97
C GLY A 12 -25.11 30.12 14.20
N ALA A 13 -24.86 29.07 14.96
CA ALA A 13 -23.55 28.43 15.06
C ALA A 13 -23.22 27.73 13.74
N MET A 14 -22.33 28.34 12.95
CA MET A 14 -21.75 27.64 11.79
C MET A 14 -20.76 26.58 12.30
N ALA A 15 -21.16 25.31 12.26
CA ALA A 15 -20.26 24.19 12.48
C ALA A 15 -19.32 24.08 11.25
N SER A 16 -18.08 24.50 11.40
CA SER A 16 -17.04 24.26 10.41
C SER A 16 -16.63 22.79 10.46
N THR A 17 -17.02 22.01 9.45
CA THR A 17 -16.47 20.66 9.25
C THR A 17 -15.00 20.78 8.89
N PRO A 18 -14.08 20.06 9.55
CA PRO A 18 -12.68 20.07 9.15
C PRO A 18 -12.55 19.45 7.76
N VAL A 19 -12.15 20.25 6.77
CA VAL A 19 -11.72 19.74 5.47
C VAL A 19 -10.38 19.07 5.69
N MET A 20 -10.39 17.72 5.72
CA MET A 20 -9.16 16.94 5.67
C MET A 20 -8.54 17.16 4.29
N ALA A 21 -7.51 17.99 4.22
CA ALA A 21 -6.74 18.15 2.99
C ALA A 21 -6.11 16.80 2.64
N GLN A 22 -6.56 16.20 1.56
CA GLN A 22 -5.93 14.99 1.00
C GLN A 22 -4.58 15.43 0.45
N THR A 23 -3.50 15.10 1.16
CA THR A 23 -2.14 15.39 0.68
C THR A 23 -1.91 14.58 -0.60
N ALA A 24 -1.43 15.24 -1.66
CA ALA A 24 -1.05 14.56 -2.88
C ALA A 24 0.00 13.47 -2.58
N PRO A 25 -0.05 12.33 -3.28
CA PRO A 25 0.94 11.26 -3.06
C PRO A 25 2.35 11.77 -3.37
N VAL A 26 3.33 11.35 -2.57
CA VAL A 26 4.75 11.76 -2.73
C VAL A 26 5.27 11.40 -4.13
N PHE A 27 4.85 10.26 -4.66
CA PHE A 27 5.15 9.83 -6.03
C PHE A 27 3.85 9.68 -6.81
N THR A 28 3.86 10.11 -8.07
CA THR A 28 2.72 9.84 -8.96
C THR A 28 2.56 8.33 -9.18
N ARG A 29 1.32 7.89 -9.34
CA ARG A 29 0.99 6.51 -9.70
C ARG A 29 1.73 6.12 -10.98
N GLY A 30 2.26 4.90 -11.03
CA GLY A 30 2.95 4.34 -12.19
C GLY A 30 2.00 3.84 -13.27
N GLU A 31 2.51 3.01 -14.16
CA GLU A 31 1.72 2.36 -15.21
C GLU A 31 0.97 1.14 -14.67
N LEU A 32 -0.21 0.87 -15.24
CA LEU A 32 -0.98 -0.33 -14.91
C LEU A 32 -0.18 -1.58 -15.34
N SER A 33 0.04 -2.47 -14.39
CA SER A 33 0.72 -3.74 -14.63
C SER A 33 -0.08 -4.61 -15.62
N LYS A 34 0.62 -5.18 -16.58
CA LYS A 34 0.06 -6.13 -17.57
C LYS A 34 0.50 -7.58 -17.30
N THR A 35 1.18 -7.81 -16.16
CA THR A 35 1.62 -9.16 -15.78
C THR A 35 0.45 -9.97 -15.21
N ASN A 36 0.64 -11.26 -15.08
CA ASN A 36 -0.38 -12.20 -14.54
C ASN A 36 -0.06 -12.69 -13.12
N ASN A 37 0.87 -12.03 -12.45
CA ASN A 37 1.35 -12.38 -11.10
C ASN A 37 0.66 -11.57 -9.98
N HIS A 38 -0.54 -11.09 -10.26
CA HIS A 38 -1.38 -10.37 -9.29
C HIS A 38 -2.87 -10.56 -9.61
N THR A 39 -3.70 -10.23 -8.63
CA THR A 39 -5.16 -10.13 -8.77
C THR A 39 -5.55 -8.67 -8.53
N GLY A 40 -6.50 -8.16 -9.33
CA GLY A 40 -6.92 -6.76 -9.28
C GLY A 40 -5.90 -5.81 -9.94
N ASP A 41 -6.16 -4.51 -9.85
CA ASP A 41 -5.34 -3.49 -10.51
C ASP A 41 -4.12 -3.12 -9.64
N VAL A 42 -2.95 -3.20 -10.25
CA VAL A 42 -1.67 -2.84 -9.64
C VAL A 42 -0.92 -1.91 -10.59
N TRP A 43 -0.47 -0.78 -10.10
CA TRP A 43 0.35 0.18 -10.86
C TRP A 43 1.77 0.17 -10.33
N LEU A 44 2.72 0.14 -11.24
CA LEU A 44 4.15 0.07 -10.94
C LEU A 44 4.89 1.27 -11.53
N ARG A 45 5.84 1.81 -10.77
CA ARG A 45 6.77 2.82 -11.25
C ARG A 45 8.17 2.50 -10.77
N GLU A 46 9.10 2.32 -11.70
CA GLU A 46 10.52 2.22 -11.38
C GLU A 46 11.04 3.61 -10.97
N LEU A 47 11.70 3.70 -9.83
CA LEU A 47 12.35 4.90 -9.32
C LEU A 47 13.87 4.83 -9.48
N ASN A 48 14.45 3.64 -9.32
CA ASN A 48 15.87 3.35 -9.57
C ASN A 48 16.01 1.92 -10.07
N LYS A 49 16.78 1.76 -11.11
CA LYS A 49 17.23 0.45 -11.61
C LYS A 49 18.66 0.21 -11.14
N ALA A 50 18.88 -0.96 -10.55
CA ALA A 50 20.22 -1.37 -10.11
C ALA A 50 21.23 -1.33 -11.27
N ASP A 51 22.40 -0.78 -11.00
CA ASP A 51 23.55 -0.72 -11.93
C ASP A 51 24.85 -1.04 -11.20
N SER A 52 25.99 -0.81 -11.86
CA SER A 52 27.31 -1.08 -11.29
C SER A 52 27.75 -0.08 -10.22
N VAL A 53 27.03 1.05 -10.06
CA VAL A 53 27.31 2.10 -9.06
C VAL A 53 26.40 1.92 -7.85
N ILE A 54 25.12 1.67 -8.10
CA ILE A 54 24.11 1.48 -7.05
C ILE A 54 23.36 0.18 -7.35
N ASP A 55 23.77 -0.92 -6.72
CA ASP A 55 23.13 -2.24 -6.88
C ASP A 55 21.86 -2.34 -6.04
N CYS A 56 20.88 -1.49 -6.36
CA CYS A 56 19.61 -1.42 -5.65
C CYS A 56 18.46 -1.06 -6.61
N ASN A 57 17.46 -1.92 -6.72
CA ASN A 57 16.21 -1.57 -7.40
C ASN A 57 15.26 -0.89 -6.42
N ILE A 58 14.69 0.24 -6.83
CA ILE A 58 13.66 0.95 -6.06
C ILE A 58 12.45 1.17 -6.98
N ALA A 59 11.28 0.79 -6.50
CA ALA A 59 10.03 0.98 -7.22
C ALA A 59 8.89 1.36 -6.27
N THR A 60 7.89 2.08 -6.77
CA THR A 60 6.59 2.18 -6.08
C THR A 60 5.62 1.19 -6.69
N ALA A 61 4.79 0.62 -5.83
CA ALA A 61 3.63 -0.17 -6.23
C ALA A 61 2.38 0.38 -5.55
N THR A 62 1.34 0.64 -6.34
CA THR A 62 0.02 1.07 -5.85
C THR A 62 -0.99 0.01 -6.21
N PHE A 63 -1.82 -0.36 -5.25
CA PHE A 63 -2.84 -1.41 -5.35
C PHE A 63 -4.22 -0.80 -5.22
N ALA A 64 -5.15 -1.16 -6.10
CA ALA A 64 -6.57 -0.91 -5.89
C ALA A 64 -7.07 -1.70 -4.67
N PRO A 65 -8.19 -1.28 -4.02
CA PRO A 65 -8.79 -2.05 -2.94
C PRO A 65 -8.98 -3.52 -3.33
N GLY A 66 -8.49 -4.44 -2.49
CA GLY A 66 -8.55 -5.89 -2.73
C GLY A 66 -7.51 -6.48 -3.69
N ALA A 67 -6.73 -5.63 -4.39
CA ALA A 67 -5.66 -6.10 -5.26
C ALA A 67 -4.48 -6.67 -4.45
N LYS A 68 -3.87 -7.73 -4.94
CA LYS A 68 -2.81 -8.45 -4.25
C LYS A 68 -1.85 -9.12 -5.22
N LEU A 69 -0.57 -9.21 -4.86
CA LEU A 69 0.41 -10.03 -5.57
C LEU A 69 0.22 -11.51 -5.24
N ASP A 70 0.66 -12.35 -6.15
CA ASP A 70 0.78 -13.78 -5.91
C ASP A 70 1.86 -14.05 -4.86
N TRP A 71 1.87 -15.24 -4.27
CA TRP A 71 2.96 -15.71 -3.44
C TRP A 71 4.27 -15.62 -4.22
N HIS A 72 5.32 -15.11 -3.58
CA HIS A 72 6.62 -14.96 -4.22
C HIS A 72 7.77 -14.95 -3.21
N ILE A 73 8.99 -15.05 -3.73
CA ILE A 73 10.23 -15.06 -2.95
C ILE A 73 11.19 -14.03 -3.55
N HIS A 74 11.85 -13.27 -2.67
CA HIS A 74 13.03 -12.48 -3.00
C HIS A 74 14.26 -13.17 -2.43
N PRO A 75 15.19 -13.73 -3.25
CA PRO A 75 16.37 -14.46 -2.75
C PRO A 75 17.25 -13.65 -1.79
N ALA A 76 17.42 -12.35 -2.02
CA ALA A 76 18.18 -11.44 -1.16
C ALA A 76 17.30 -10.57 -0.24
N GLY A 77 15.97 -10.84 -0.21
CA GLY A 77 15.00 -10.06 0.57
C GLY A 77 14.61 -8.75 -0.09
N GLN A 78 13.70 -8.04 0.58
CA GLN A 78 13.18 -6.75 0.14
C GLN A 78 12.74 -5.95 1.37
N ILE A 79 12.74 -4.63 1.29
CA ILE A 79 12.12 -3.73 2.28
C ILE A 79 10.94 -3.05 1.61
N LEU A 80 9.79 -3.02 2.29
CA LEU A 80 8.62 -2.24 1.89
C LEU A 80 8.43 -1.11 2.89
N MET A 81 8.39 0.12 2.41
CA MET A 81 8.05 1.32 3.19
C MET A 81 6.65 1.77 2.77
N ILE A 82 5.68 1.64 3.67
CA ILE A 82 4.28 1.91 3.38
C ILE A 82 4.05 3.42 3.36
N THR A 83 3.65 3.95 2.21
CA THR A 83 3.47 5.39 1.99
C THR A 83 2.02 5.84 1.97
N GLU A 84 1.07 4.91 1.77
CA GLU A 84 -0.36 5.24 1.72
C GLU A 84 -1.23 4.02 2.03
N GLY A 85 -2.32 4.27 2.76
CA GLY A 85 -3.42 3.35 2.95
C GLY A 85 -3.16 2.20 3.91
N THR A 86 -3.97 1.15 3.76
CA THR A 86 -3.93 -0.06 4.59
C THR A 86 -3.80 -1.29 3.69
N GLY A 87 -2.84 -2.12 3.99
CA GLY A 87 -2.58 -3.35 3.26
C GLY A 87 -2.37 -4.55 4.16
N TYR A 88 -2.11 -5.67 3.53
CA TYR A 88 -1.82 -6.96 4.15
C TYR A 88 -0.45 -7.45 3.71
N TYR A 89 0.26 -8.06 4.64
CA TYR A 89 1.50 -8.80 4.41
C TYR A 89 1.42 -10.15 5.10
N GLN A 90 1.85 -11.21 4.44
CA GLN A 90 1.89 -12.53 5.04
C GLN A 90 3.11 -13.31 4.58
N GLU A 91 3.87 -13.86 5.52
CA GLU A 91 4.84 -14.91 5.26
C GLU A 91 4.16 -16.27 5.31
N LYS A 92 4.64 -17.22 4.52
CA LYS A 92 4.09 -18.58 4.48
C LYS A 92 4.12 -19.23 5.86
N GLY A 93 2.97 -19.73 6.30
CA GLY A 93 2.79 -20.36 7.62
C GLY A 93 2.60 -19.38 8.79
N LYS A 94 2.58 -18.07 8.55
CA LYS A 94 2.29 -17.07 9.58
C LYS A 94 0.91 -16.42 9.38
N PRO A 95 0.33 -15.80 10.43
CA PRO A 95 -0.88 -14.99 10.28
C PRO A 95 -0.64 -13.79 9.36
N ILE A 96 -1.72 -13.27 8.75
CA ILE A 96 -1.67 -12.00 8.03
C ILE A 96 -1.38 -10.87 9.02
N GLN A 97 -0.43 -10.02 8.65
CA GLN A 97 -0.15 -8.77 9.32
C GLN A 97 -0.88 -7.64 8.57
N VAL A 98 -1.71 -6.88 9.27
CA VAL A 98 -2.27 -5.63 8.75
C VAL A 98 -1.22 -4.55 8.87
N VAL A 99 -0.97 -3.84 7.77
CA VAL A 99 0.06 -2.79 7.68
C VAL A 99 -0.56 -1.47 7.25
N HIS A 100 -0.02 -0.36 7.77
CA HIS A 100 -0.54 0.98 7.58
C HIS A 100 0.55 1.93 7.08
N GLN A 101 0.13 3.08 6.60
CA GLN A 101 1.06 4.17 6.28
C GLN A 101 2.03 4.44 7.45
N GLY A 102 3.33 4.51 7.12
CA GLY A 102 4.42 4.69 8.08
C GLY A 102 5.09 3.38 8.51
N ASP A 103 4.47 2.22 8.29
CA ASP A 103 5.07 0.93 8.61
C ASP A 103 6.21 0.59 7.63
N VAL A 104 7.16 -0.19 8.15
CA VAL A 104 8.27 -0.75 7.36
C VAL A 104 8.27 -2.26 7.53
N ILE A 105 8.17 -2.98 6.42
CA ILE A 105 8.19 -4.44 6.37
C ILE A 105 9.52 -4.92 5.83
N LYS A 106 10.11 -5.88 6.51
CA LYS A 106 11.30 -6.60 6.05
C LYS A 106 10.87 -7.95 5.49
N CYS A 107 10.83 -8.07 4.17
CA CYS A 107 10.65 -9.36 3.49
C CYS A 107 11.95 -10.16 3.63
N VAL A 108 11.90 -11.23 4.42
CA VAL A 108 13.10 -12.02 4.77
C VAL A 108 13.63 -12.74 3.54
N PRO A 109 14.95 -12.75 3.31
CA PRO A 109 15.56 -13.48 2.19
C PRO A 109 15.11 -14.95 2.11
N GLY A 110 14.68 -15.38 0.93
CA GLY A 110 14.28 -16.77 0.67
C GLY A 110 12.93 -17.19 1.27
N VAL A 111 12.24 -16.33 2.00
CA VAL A 111 10.93 -16.66 2.60
C VAL A 111 9.80 -16.28 1.64
N ALA A 112 8.93 -17.26 1.36
CA ALA A 112 7.73 -17.04 0.56
C ALA A 112 6.74 -16.13 1.30
N HIS A 113 6.28 -15.08 0.62
CA HIS A 113 5.35 -14.10 1.17
C HIS A 113 4.45 -13.54 0.07
N TRP A 114 3.42 -12.83 0.47
CA TRP A 114 2.61 -11.99 -0.41
C TRP A 114 2.23 -10.70 0.32
N HIS A 115 1.84 -9.70 -0.47
CA HIS A 115 1.28 -8.44 0.04
C HIS A 115 0.30 -7.84 -0.97
N GLY A 116 -0.58 -6.97 -0.46
CA GLY A 116 -1.61 -6.31 -1.26
C GLY A 116 -2.45 -5.37 -0.43
N ALA A 117 -3.41 -4.72 -1.09
CA ALA A 117 -4.35 -3.81 -0.46
C ALA A 117 -5.36 -4.55 0.41
N SER A 118 -5.85 -3.90 1.47
CA SER A 118 -7.05 -4.34 2.19
C SER A 118 -8.29 -4.17 1.30
N PRO A 119 -9.44 -4.81 1.63
CA PRO A 119 -10.63 -4.75 0.77
C PRO A 119 -11.23 -3.36 0.58
N LYS A 120 -10.91 -2.41 1.47
CA LYS A 120 -11.56 -1.07 1.53
C LYS A 120 -10.60 0.10 1.37
N SER A 121 -9.31 -0.16 1.14
CA SER A 121 -8.30 0.89 1.04
C SER A 121 -7.42 0.67 -0.19
N THR A 122 -7.01 1.74 -0.86
CA THR A 122 -5.81 1.71 -1.67
C THR A 122 -4.61 1.39 -0.79
N PHE A 123 -3.53 0.91 -1.38
CA PHE A 123 -2.31 0.58 -0.66
C PHE A 123 -1.11 0.92 -1.54
N THR A 124 -0.22 1.76 -1.04
CA THR A 124 1.00 2.15 -1.77
C THR A 124 2.22 1.98 -0.88
N TYR A 125 3.29 1.43 -1.47
CA TYR A 125 4.58 1.33 -0.81
C TYR A 125 5.72 1.66 -1.77
N ILE A 126 6.90 1.95 -1.19
CA ILE A 126 8.19 1.93 -1.86
C ILE A 126 8.85 0.59 -1.55
N ALA A 127 9.19 -0.17 -2.60
CA ALA A 127 9.96 -1.40 -2.50
C ALA A 127 11.44 -1.11 -2.77
N VAL A 128 12.31 -1.59 -1.88
CA VAL A 128 13.77 -1.49 -2.00
C VAL A 128 14.35 -2.90 -2.02
N SER A 129 15.02 -3.26 -3.12
CA SER A 129 15.63 -4.58 -3.32
C SER A 129 17.09 -4.41 -3.69
N THR A 130 17.98 -4.93 -2.85
CA THR A 130 19.44 -4.98 -3.10
C THR A 130 19.82 -6.16 -3.97
N ASN A 131 21.07 -6.19 -4.47
CA ASN A 131 21.60 -7.26 -5.32
C ASN A 131 20.75 -7.47 -6.59
N GLY A 132 20.47 -6.39 -7.32
CA GLY A 132 19.50 -6.38 -8.42
C GLY A 132 19.72 -7.42 -9.50
N ALA A 133 20.97 -7.80 -9.77
CA ALA A 133 21.31 -8.82 -10.76
C ALA A 133 20.87 -10.23 -10.34
N THR A 134 20.92 -10.55 -9.04
CA THR A 134 20.66 -11.88 -8.49
C THR A 134 19.36 -12.00 -7.72
N ASN A 135 18.82 -10.87 -7.24
CA ASN A 135 17.56 -10.81 -6.46
C ASN A 135 16.32 -10.80 -7.35
N LYS A 136 16.23 -11.76 -8.28
CA LYS A 136 15.07 -11.89 -9.16
C LYS A 136 13.92 -12.53 -8.42
N THR A 137 12.75 -11.86 -8.45
CA THR A 137 11.52 -12.38 -7.85
C THR A 137 11.17 -13.74 -8.42
N GLN A 138 10.97 -14.72 -7.56
CA GLN A 138 10.47 -16.05 -7.91
C GLN A 138 8.97 -16.09 -7.60
N TRP A 139 8.15 -16.11 -8.65
CA TRP A 139 6.70 -16.17 -8.53
C TRP A 139 6.23 -17.59 -8.26
N LEU A 140 5.25 -17.73 -7.37
CA LEU A 140 4.65 -18.99 -6.95
C LEU A 140 3.16 -19.02 -7.33
N GLN A 141 2.33 -19.72 -6.52
CA GLN A 141 0.90 -19.80 -6.74
C GLN A 141 0.17 -18.49 -6.37
N LYS A 142 -1.04 -18.33 -6.89
CA LYS A 142 -1.94 -17.25 -6.51
C LYS A 142 -2.32 -17.33 -5.04
N VAL A 143 -2.53 -16.17 -4.41
CA VAL A 143 -3.19 -16.07 -3.11
C VAL A 143 -4.67 -16.38 -3.31
N THR A 144 -5.19 -17.37 -2.62
CA THR A 144 -6.61 -17.73 -2.67
C THR A 144 -7.47 -16.71 -1.93
N ASP A 145 -8.77 -16.66 -2.23
CA ASP A 145 -9.68 -15.79 -1.50
C ASP A 145 -9.83 -16.23 -0.03
N GLU A 146 -9.70 -17.53 0.26
CA GLU A 146 -9.67 -18.05 1.63
C GLU A 146 -8.44 -17.55 2.39
N GLU A 147 -7.23 -17.66 1.79
CA GLU A 147 -6.00 -17.11 2.37
C GLU A 147 -6.13 -15.59 2.60
N TYR A 148 -6.60 -14.83 1.60
CA TYR A 148 -6.74 -13.38 1.69
C TYR A 148 -7.74 -12.94 2.77
N ASN A 149 -8.83 -13.65 2.96
CA ASN A 149 -9.88 -13.33 3.93
C ASN A 149 -9.61 -13.92 5.34
N SER A 150 -8.47 -14.57 5.56
CA SER A 150 -8.12 -15.19 6.85
C SER A 150 -7.61 -14.19 7.92
N VAL A 151 -7.75 -12.90 7.69
CA VAL A 151 -7.40 -11.82 8.64
C VAL A 151 -8.22 -11.98 9.91
N LYS A 152 -7.55 -11.99 11.07
CA LYS A 152 -8.17 -12.08 12.40
C LYS A 152 -8.22 -10.71 13.08
#